data_4f4df2594ae31da1b29e024a1634f972
#
_entry.id   4f4df2594ae31da1b29e024a1634f972
#
_cell.length_a   1.000
_cell.length_b   1.000
_cell.length_c   1.000
_cell.angle_alpha   90.00
_cell.angle_beta   90.00
_cell.angle_gamma   90.00
#
_symmetry.space_group_name_H-M   'P 1'
#
loop_
_entity.id
_entity.type
_entity.pdbx_description
1 polymer ?
#
loop_
_entity_poly.entity_id
_entity_poly.type
_entity_poly.pdbx_seq_one_letter_code
_entity_poly.pdbx_strand_id
1 'polypeptide(L)'
;MRKQYDYESIRDNIPAIIFWIVAAFILLWYIGARGLYGPEDRWAEVVREMRLTGDYFHPNINGSPYFDKPLLSYWLIALVAAVTGRLDEWTVRLPSAIAGFLALWATMNLGRRLWSAKRARTAGWILLSTYGFILWSRTGEADMENMTVIILAVAWYWARRGKPGFLSYFVFYAICFIVAQAKGMAAIAVPILVVLPDLMRENVGNLTFLSLVFWLWLLAFCCI
;
A
#
# COMPACT_ATOMS: atom_id res chain seq x y z
N MET A 1 -13.61 15.65 38.65
CA MET A 1 -14.08 15.49 37.22
C MET A 1 -12.94 15.26 36.22
N ARG A 2 -11.83 16.02 36.19
CA ARG A 2 -10.73 15.86 35.22
C ARG A 2 -10.07 14.46 35.20
N LYS A 3 -9.79 13.86 36.37
CA LYS A 3 -9.17 12.52 36.48
C LYS A 3 -10.06 11.36 36.01
N GLN A 4 -11.38 11.50 36.04
CA GLN A 4 -12.31 10.47 35.59
C GLN A 4 -12.41 10.44 34.05
N TYR A 5 -12.34 11.62 33.41
CA TYR A 5 -12.26 11.72 31.93
C TYR A 5 -10.98 11.10 31.37
N ASP A 6 -9.84 11.28 32.04
CA ASP A 6 -8.56 10.70 31.61
C ASP A 6 -8.58 9.16 31.69
N TYR A 7 -9.19 8.60 32.74
CA TYR A 7 -9.25 7.15 32.94
C TYR A 7 -10.17 6.45 31.90
N GLU A 8 -11.31 7.03 31.58
CA GLU A 8 -12.22 6.49 30.56
C GLU A 8 -11.59 6.56 29.17
N SER A 9 -10.92 7.64 28.83
CA SER A 9 -10.23 7.79 27.54
C SER A 9 -9.07 6.79 27.37
N ILE A 10 -8.34 6.49 28.45
CA ILE A 10 -7.28 5.48 28.44
C ILE A 10 -7.88 4.09 28.24
N ARG A 11 -8.94 3.73 28.98
CA ARG A 11 -9.60 2.42 28.88
C ARG A 11 -10.14 2.15 27.48
N ASP A 12 -10.67 3.16 26.80
CA ASP A 12 -11.22 3.03 25.45
C ASP A 12 -10.11 2.88 24.38
N ASN A 13 -8.88 3.32 24.67
CA ASN A 13 -7.75 3.20 23.77
C ASN A 13 -6.95 1.89 23.94
N ILE A 14 -7.05 1.21 25.08
CA ILE A 14 -6.34 -0.06 25.35
C ILE A 14 -6.52 -1.09 24.22
N PRO A 15 -7.75 -1.36 23.70
CA PRO A 15 -7.93 -2.34 22.65
C PRO A 15 -7.24 -1.96 21.33
N ALA A 16 -7.09 -0.66 21.06
CA ALA A 16 -6.35 -0.18 19.88
C ALA A 16 -4.84 -0.34 20.07
N ILE A 17 -4.33 -0.05 21.26
CA ILE A 17 -2.91 -0.21 21.60
C ILE A 17 -2.52 -1.69 21.49
N ILE A 18 -3.31 -2.59 22.08
CA ILE A 18 -3.08 -4.04 21.99
C ILE A 18 -3.06 -4.49 20.54
N PHE A 19 -3.99 -4.03 19.71
CA PHE A 19 -4.02 -4.35 18.30
C PHE A 19 -2.71 -3.98 17.60
N TRP A 20 -2.21 -2.77 17.80
CA TRP A 20 -0.98 -2.31 17.14
C TRP A 20 0.28 -2.98 17.67
N ILE A 21 0.32 -3.34 18.97
CA ILE A 21 1.42 -4.13 19.54
C ILE A 21 1.44 -5.54 18.89
N VAL A 22 0.28 -6.19 18.79
CA VAL A 22 0.18 -7.51 18.16
C VAL A 22 0.51 -7.43 16.67
N ALA A 23 0.05 -6.39 15.96
CA ALA A 23 0.41 -6.18 14.57
C ALA A 23 1.92 -5.97 14.40
N ALA A 24 2.56 -5.17 15.27
CA ALA A 24 4.01 -4.97 15.24
C ALA A 24 4.76 -6.29 15.50
N PHE A 25 4.31 -7.06 16.48
CA PHE A 25 4.90 -8.36 16.76
C PHE A 25 4.78 -9.31 15.55
N ILE A 26 3.58 -9.46 14.97
CA ILE A 26 3.35 -10.37 13.85
C ILE A 26 4.14 -9.93 12.60
N LEU A 27 4.16 -8.65 12.28
CA LEU A 27 4.73 -8.16 11.03
C LEU A 27 6.26 -7.96 11.09
N LEU A 28 6.83 -7.63 12.27
CA LEU A 28 8.25 -7.29 12.39
C LEU A 28 9.08 -8.33 13.11
N TRP A 29 8.47 -9.18 13.96
CA TRP A 29 9.24 -10.16 14.73
C TRP A 29 9.97 -11.12 13.80
N TYR A 30 11.31 -11.19 13.94
CA TYR A 30 12.17 -12.08 13.14
C TYR A 30 12.03 -11.90 11.61
N ILE A 31 11.69 -10.72 11.14
CA ILE A 31 11.48 -10.47 9.70
C ILE A 31 12.75 -10.72 8.86
N GLY A 32 13.93 -10.46 9.42
CA GLY A 32 15.24 -10.70 8.78
C GLY A 32 15.89 -12.06 9.10
N ALA A 33 15.23 -12.95 9.90
CA ALA A 33 15.90 -14.16 10.39
C ALA A 33 15.99 -15.28 9.34
N ARG A 34 15.11 -15.29 8.36
CA ARG A 34 15.13 -16.25 7.26
C ARG A 34 15.87 -15.65 6.07
N GLY A 35 16.75 -16.39 5.43
CA GLY A 35 17.36 -15.98 4.15
C GLY A 35 16.31 -15.55 3.12
N LEU A 36 16.71 -14.80 2.12
CA LEU A 36 15.84 -14.46 0.99
C LEU A 36 15.38 -15.75 0.32
N TYR A 37 14.16 -15.77 -0.19
CA TYR A 37 13.56 -16.97 -0.75
C TYR A 37 12.70 -16.64 -1.98
N GLY A 38 12.85 -17.44 -3.01
CA GLY A 38 12.07 -17.34 -4.22
C GLY A 38 12.28 -16.01 -4.96
N PRO A 39 11.22 -15.22 -5.20
CA PRO A 39 11.37 -13.96 -5.91
C PRO A 39 12.16 -12.88 -5.17
N GLU A 40 12.28 -12.94 -3.85
CA GLU A 40 12.99 -11.91 -3.03
C GLU A 40 14.43 -11.70 -3.49
N ASP A 41 15.10 -12.76 -3.94
CA ASP A 41 16.49 -12.69 -4.44
C ASP A 41 16.61 -11.75 -5.64
N ARG A 42 15.62 -11.79 -6.54
CA ARG A 42 15.59 -10.90 -7.72
C ARG A 42 15.40 -9.44 -7.32
N TRP A 43 14.52 -9.17 -6.35
CA TRP A 43 14.32 -7.82 -5.84
C TRP A 43 15.58 -7.25 -5.20
N ALA A 44 16.25 -8.06 -4.39
CA ALA A 44 17.51 -7.68 -3.76
C ALA A 44 18.63 -7.45 -4.80
N GLU A 45 18.73 -8.32 -5.81
CA GLU A 45 19.75 -8.22 -6.85
C GLU A 45 19.59 -6.97 -7.72
N VAL A 46 18.36 -6.67 -8.18
CA VAL A 46 18.09 -5.43 -8.92
C VAL A 46 18.49 -4.21 -8.10
N VAL A 47 18.14 -4.16 -6.81
CA VAL A 47 18.51 -3.04 -5.95
C VAL A 47 20.02 -2.98 -5.72
N ARG A 48 20.69 -4.12 -5.61
CA ARG A 48 22.16 -4.20 -5.52
C ARG A 48 22.82 -3.57 -6.76
N GLU A 49 22.36 -3.92 -7.94
CA GLU A 49 22.88 -3.35 -9.20
C GLU A 49 22.59 -1.87 -9.33
N MET A 50 21.37 -1.42 -8.99
CA MET A 50 21.01 0.00 -8.96
C MET A 50 21.98 0.80 -8.07
N ARG A 51 22.35 0.26 -6.91
CA ARG A 51 23.30 0.91 -5.99
C ARG A 51 24.74 0.92 -6.52
N LEU A 52 25.15 -0.10 -7.24
CA LEU A 52 26.49 -0.21 -7.81
C LEU A 52 26.67 0.69 -9.03
N THR A 53 25.68 0.76 -9.89
CA THR A 53 25.72 1.54 -11.13
C THR A 53 25.33 3.00 -10.94
N GLY A 54 24.54 3.31 -9.89
CA GLY A 54 23.91 4.62 -9.70
C GLY A 54 22.69 4.84 -10.61
N ASP A 55 22.30 3.84 -11.41
CA ASP A 55 21.14 3.92 -12.30
C ASP A 55 19.92 3.28 -11.63
N TYR A 56 18.98 4.11 -11.22
CA TYR A 56 17.73 3.70 -10.56
C TYR A 56 16.54 3.59 -11.52
N PHE A 57 16.73 3.84 -12.81
CA PHE A 57 15.65 3.83 -13.81
C PHE A 57 15.72 2.64 -14.75
N HIS A 58 16.90 2.05 -14.93
CA HIS A 58 17.08 0.87 -15.79
C HIS A 58 17.46 -0.34 -14.92
N PRO A 59 16.46 -1.11 -14.46
CA PRO A 59 16.69 -2.28 -13.61
C PRO A 59 17.47 -3.35 -14.40
N ASN A 60 18.49 -3.92 -13.76
CA ASN A 60 19.31 -4.98 -14.31
C ASN A 60 19.40 -6.16 -13.32
N ILE A 61 19.65 -7.36 -13.84
CA ILE A 61 20.04 -8.55 -13.10
C ILE A 61 21.26 -9.17 -13.78
N ASN A 62 22.35 -9.32 -13.06
CA ASN A 62 23.62 -9.86 -13.59
C ASN A 62 24.11 -9.11 -14.86
N GLY A 63 23.96 -7.76 -14.87
CA GLY A 63 24.36 -6.91 -16.00
C GLY A 63 23.42 -6.96 -17.21
N SER A 64 22.29 -7.68 -17.13
CA SER A 64 21.30 -7.75 -18.20
C SER A 64 20.03 -6.97 -17.84
N PRO A 65 19.44 -6.20 -18.78
CA PRO A 65 18.20 -5.45 -18.54
C PRO A 65 17.07 -6.35 -18.07
N TYR A 66 16.35 -5.89 -17.01
CA TYR A 66 15.27 -6.64 -16.39
C TYR A 66 14.04 -5.77 -16.12
N PHE A 67 13.12 -5.69 -17.07
CA PHE A 67 11.91 -4.85 -17.03
C PHE A 67 10.62 -5.62 -16.71
N ASP A 68 10.73 -6.75 -15.99
CA ASP A 68 9.56 -7.58 -15.65
C ASP A 68 8.58 -6.91 -14.66
N LYS A 69 9.08 -6.00 -13.84
CA LYS A 69 8.29 -5.33 -12.80
C LYS A 69 8.50 -3.82 -12.82
N PRO A 70 7.46 -3.04 -12.45
CA PRO A 70 7.58 -1.59 -12.25
C PRO A 70 8.53 -1.24 -11.10
N LEU A 71 9.00 0.02 -11.11
CA LEU A 71 10.14 0.46 -10.30
C LEU A 71 9.84 0.74 -8.82
N LEU A 72 8.56 0.95 -8.45
CA LEU A 72 8.21 1.45 -7.10
C LEU A 72 8.80 0.62 -5.98
N SER A 73 8.65 -0.69 -6.01
CA SER A 73 9.12 -1.56 -4.92
C SER A 73 10.65 -1.62 -4.86
N TYR A 74 11.34 -1.58 -6.01
CA TYR A 74 12.81 -1.44 -6.04
C TYR A 74 13.25 -0.13 -5.38
N TRP A 75 12.59 0.99 -5.68
CA TRP A 75 12.92 2.27 -5.09
C TRP A 75 12.65 2.31 -3.58
N LEU A 76 11.59 1.65 -3.10
CA LEU A 76 11.31 1.56 -1.66
C LEU A 76 12.40 0.76 -0.93
N ILE A 77 12.84 -0.38 -1.50
CA ILE A 77 13.95 -1.17 -0.95
C ILE A 77 15.25 -0.36 -1.00
N ALA A 78 15.53 0.29 -2.13
CA ALA A 78 16.73 1.12 -2.30
C ALA A 78 16.77 2.29 -1.29
N LEU A 79 15.61 2.91 -1.02
CA LEU A 79 15.48 3.96 0.00
C LEU A 79 15.83 3.43 1.39
N VAL A 80 15.28 2.29 1.79
CA VAL A 80 15.60 1.67 3.08
C VAL A 80 17.09 1.30 3.13
N ALA A 81 17.63 0.75 2.04
CA ALA A 81 19.05 0.42 1.95
C ALA A 81 19.97 1.66 2.03
N ALA A 82 19.54 2.79 1.48
CA ALA A 82 20.27 4.06 1.59
C ALA A 82 20.28 4.60 3.03
N VAL A 83 19.14 4.51 3.73
CA VAL A 83 19.02 4.97 5.12
C VAL A 83 19.78 4.07 6.10
N THR A 84 19.72 2.75 5.91
CA THR A 84 20.35 1.77 6.82
C THR A 84 21.83 1.51 6.50
N GLY A 85 22.29 1.88 5.30
CA GLY A 85 23.61 1.55 4.77
C GLY A 85 23.79 0.08 4.38
N ARG A 86 22.77 -0.77 4.56
CA ARG A 86 22.81 -2.22 4.34
C ARG A 86 21.81 -2.65 3.28
N LEU A 87 22.03 -3.81 2.70
CA LEU A 87 21.06 -4.51 1.84
C LEU A 87 21.03 -5.98 2.31
N ASP A 88 20.22 -6.22 3.30
CA ASP A 88 20.02 -7.53 3.93
C ASP A 88 18.53 -7.92 3.87
N GLU A 89 18.19 -9.09 4.36
CA GLU A 89 16.84 -9.64 4.35
C GLU A 89 15.83 -8.72 5.05
N TRP A 90 16.28 -8.05 6.12
CA TRP A 90 15.47 -7.09 6.84
C TRP A 90 15.16 -5.86 5.98
N THR A 91 16.17 -5.34 5.29
CA THR A 91 16.07 -4.18 4.39
C THR A 91 15.12 -4.44 3.23
N VAL A 92 15.18 -5.65 2.64
CA VAL A 92 14.34 -6.04 1.52
C VAL A 92 12.86 -6.17 1.92
N ARG A 93 12.57 -6.65 3.13
CA ARG A 93 11.19 -6.92 3.61
C ARG A 93 10.54 -5.74 4.32
N LEU A 94 11.31 -4.78 4.82
CA LEU A 94 10.76 -3.66 5.59
C LEU A 94 9.71 -2.83 4.83
N PRO A 95 9.87 -2.51 3.52
CA PRO A 95 8.84 -1.80 2.76
C PRO A 95 7.49 -2.51 2.80
N SER A 96 7.46 -3.84 2.59
CA SER A 96 6.24 -4.64 2.62
C SER A 96 5.63 -4.67 4.03
N ALA A 97 6.43 -4.74 5.09
CA ALA A 97 5.93 -4.65 6.46
C ALA A 97 5.29 -3.30 6.75
N ILE A 98 5.92 -2.19 6.34
CA ILE A 98 5.35 -0.83 6.47
C ILE A 98 4.04 -0.73 5.67
N ALA A 99 4.02 -1.24 4.44
CA ALA A 99 2.81 -1.31 3.63
C ALA A 99 1.70 -2.09 4.35
N GLY A 100 2.01 -3.20 5.01
CA GLY A 100 1.08 -3.96 5.85
C GLY A 100 0.45 -3.11 6.97
N PHE A 101 1.25 -2.33 7.70
CA PHE A 101 0.73 -1.40 8.70
C PHE A 101 -0.21 -0.35 8.10
N LEU A 102 0.17 0.22 6.96
CA LEU A 102 -0.65 1.21 6.25
C LEU A 102 -1.96 0.59 5.75
N ALA A 103 -1.94 -0.65 5.26
CA ALA A 103 -3.15 -1.37 4.86
C ALA A 103 -4.10 -1.61 6.03
N LEU A 104 -3.60 -2.04 7.19
CA LEU A 104 -4.39 -2.19 8.42
C LEU A 104 -5.01 -0.86 8.85
N TRP A 105 -4.20 0.19 8.88
CA TRP A 105 -4.66 1.54 9.23
C TRP A 105 -5.75 2.03 8.26
N ALA A 106 -5.53 1.89 6.94
CA ALA A 106 -6.48 2.31 5.92
C ALA A 106 -7.78 1.52 5.99
N THR A 107 -7.72 0.20 6.18
CA THR A 107 -8.89 -0.67 6.36
C THR A 107 -9.70 -0.27 7.58
N MET A 108 -9.05 -0.03 8.72
CA MET A 108 -9.74 0.40 9.93
C MET A 108 -10.33 1.80 9.79
N ASN A 109 -9.63 2.71 9.12
CA ASN A 109 -10.12 4.06 8.87
C ASN A 109 -11.35 4.04 7.94
N LEU A 110 -11.30 3.26 6.87
CA LEU A 110 -12.44 3.02 5.99
C LEU A 110 -13.62 2.39 6.76
N GLY A 111 -13.36 1.37 7.57
CA GLY A 111 -14.38 0.70 8.37
C GLY A 111 -15.07 1.62 9.38
N ARG A 112 -14.34 2.58 9.98
CA ARG A 112 -14.91 3.61 10.88
C ARG A 112 -15.87 4.54 10.14
N ARG A 113 -15.56 4.86 8.88
CA ARG A 113 -16.40 5.75 8.05
C ARG A 113 -17.67 5.04 7.56
N LEU A 114 -17.54 3.78 7.17
CA LEU A 114 -18.66 3.01 6.60
C LEU A 114 -19.60 2.46 7.67
N TRP A 115 -19.09 2.14 8.85
CA TRP A 115 -19.86 1.45 9.89
C TRP A 115 -19.65 2.04 11.28
N SER A 116 -18.74 1.43 12.08
CA SER A 116 -18.46 1.86 13.45
C SER A 116 -17.05 1.49 13.87
N ALA A 117 -16.55 2.14 14.94
CA ALA A 117 -15.22 1.85 15.48
C ALA A 117 -15.04 0.37 15.90
N LYS A 118 -16.11 -0.27 16.43
CA LYS A 118 -16.08 -1.68 16.80
C LYS A 118 -15.91 -2.57 15.58
N ARG A 119 -16.73 -2.38 14.53
CA ARG A 119 -16.65 -3.15 13.29
C ARG A 119 -15.33 -2.92 12.56
N ALA A 120 -14.83 -1.70 12.57
CA ALA A 120 -13.53 -1.36 11.99
C ALA A 120 -12.37 -2.14 12.66
N ARG A 121 -12.37 -2.23 14.00
CA ARG A 121 -11.39 -3.05 14.72
C ARG A 121 -11.51 -4.54 14.39
N THR A 122 -12.74 -5.06 14.32
CA THR A 122 -12.96 -6.45 13.89
C THR A 122 -12.42 -6.70 12.50
N ALA A 123 -12.65 -5.80 11.54
CA ALA A 123 -12.09 -5.90 10.19
C ALA A 123 -10.55 -5.90 10.21
N GLY A 124 -9.93 -5.05 11.04
CA GLY A 124 -8.49 -5.05 11.23
C GLY A 124 -7.95 -6.40 11.76
N TRP A 125 -8.63 -6.98 12.76
CA TRP A 125 -8.25 -8.30 13.30
C TRP A 125 -8.41 -9.42 12.28
N ILE A 126 -9.50 -9.43 11.51
CA ILE A 126 -9.72 -10.41 10.44
C ILE A 126 -8.60 -10.31 9.40
N LEU A 127 -8.28 -9.09 8.95
CA LEU A 127 -7.21 -8.87 7.97
C LEU A 127 -5.85 -9.32 8.52
N LEU A 128 -5.51 -8.91 9.75
CA LEU A 128 -4.25 -9.29 10.41
C LEU A 128 -4.11 -10.80 10.63
N SER A 129 -5.21 -11.53 10.80
CA SER A 129 -5.21 -13.00 10.96
C SER A 129 -5.21 -13.76 9.62
N THR A 130 -5.36 -13.08 8.49
CA THR A 130 -5.36 -13.72 7.18
C THR A 130 -3.95 -14.14 6.79
N TYR A 131 -3.75 -15.43 6.49
CA TYR A 131 -2.45 -15.99 6.12
C TYR A 131 -1.77 -15.23 4.98
N GLY A 132 -2.50 -14.97 3.89
CA GLY A 132 -1.94 -14.23 2.74
C GLY A 132 -1.49 -12.83 3.11
N PHE A 133 -2.21 -12.12 3.99
CA PHE A 133 -1.80 -10.81 4.47
C PHE A 133 -0.49 -10.86 5.25
N ILE A 134 -0.37 -11.81 6.20
CA ILE A 134 0.86 -11.99 6.98
C ILE A 134 2.03 -12.36 6.06
N LEU A 135 1.80 -13.31 5.14
CA LEU A 135 2.82 -13.76 4.19
C LEU A 135 3.39 -12.60 3.38
N TRP A 136 2.52 -11.87 2.66
CA TRP A 136 2.95 -10.78 1.78
C TRP A 136 3.50 -9.57 2.54
N SER A 137 3.03 -9.29 3.76
CA SER A 137 3.62 -8.25 4.61
C SER A 137 5.03 -8.59 5.09
N ARG A 138 5.45 -9.83 5.00
CA ARG A 138 6.76 -10.33 5.48
C ARG A 138 7.65 -10.84 4.35
N THR A 139 7.26 -10.61 3.11
CA THR A 139 7.99 -10.99 1.90
C THR A 139 8.37 -9.71 1.14
N GLY A 140 9.61 -9.64 0.67
CA GLY A 140 10.14 -8.47 -0.05
C GLY A 140 9.71 -8.47 -1.52
N GLU A 141 8.42 -8.23 -1.76
CA GLU A 141 7.80 -8.19 -3.09
C GLU A 141 6.76 -7.07 -3.20
N ALA A 142 6.32 -6.75 -4.43
CA ALA A 142 5.39 -5.66 -4.71
C ALA A 142 3.93 -5.92 -4.29
N ASP A 143 3.59 -7.12 -3.81
CA ASP A 143 2.21 -7.54 -3.57
C ASP A 143 1.56 -6.74 -2.45
N MET A 144 2.29 -6.53 -1.36
CA MET A 144 1.76 -5.80 -0.21
C MET A 144 1.62 -4.31 -0.49
N GLU A 145 2.59 -3.70 -1.17
CA GLU A 145 2.55 -2.31 -1.63
C GLU A 145 1.35 -2.09 -2.55
N ASN A 146 1.15 -2.98 -3.52
CA ASN A 146 0.01 -2.93 -4.43
C ASN A 146 -1.33 -3.00 -3.69
N MET A 147 -1.51 -3.98 -2.81
CA MET A 147 -2.73 -4.11 -1.99
C MET A 147 -2.97 -2.86 -1.14
N THR A 148 -1.93 -2.34 -0.52
CA THR A 148 -2.00 -1.16 0.34
C THR A 148 -2.48 0.08 -0.42
N VAL A 149 -1.89 0.34 -1.59
CA VAL A 149 -2.25 1.52 -2.39
C VAL A 149 -3.66 1.39 -2.95
N ILE A 150 -4.13 0.19 -3.31
CA ILE A 150 -5.53 -0.07 -3.67
C ILE A 150 -6.48 0.30 -2.51
N ILE A 151 -6.20 -0.17 -1.31
CA ILE A 151 -7.02 0.14 -0.12
C ILE A 151 -7.02 1.66 0.16
N LEU A 152 -5.87 2.31 0.02
CA LEU A 152 -5.75 3.76 0.19
C LEU A 152 -6.57 4.54 -0.84
N ALA A 153 -6.58 4.12 -2.11
CA ALA A 153 -7.39 4.72 -3.15
C ALA A 153 -8.89 4.64 -2.81
N VAL A 154 -9.37 3.46 -2.43
CA VAL A 154 -10.75 3.23 -2.01
C VAL A 154 -11.09 4.04 -0.75
N ALA A 155 -10.21 4.04 0.25
CA ALA A 155 -10.41 4.79 1.49
C ALA A 155 -10.46 6.31 1.24
N TRP A 156 -9.63 6.82 0.33
CA TRP A 156 -9.66 8.22 -0.09
C TRP A 156 -10.98 8.57 -0.78
N TYR A 157 -11.42 7.75 -1.75
CA TYR A 157 -12.69 7.95 -2.44
C TYR A 157 -13.85 8.09 -1.43
N TRP A 158 -13.98 7.14 -0.52
CA TRP A 158 -15.03 7.17 0.52
C TRP A 158 -14.87 8.32 1.52
N ALA A 159 -13.64 8.76 1.77
CA ALA A 159 -13.38 9.93 2.61
C ALA A 159 -13.88 11.24 1.99
N ARG A 160 -13.94 11.29 0.67
CA ARG A 160 -14.34 12.48 -0.12
C ARG A 160 -15.72 12.34 -0.72
N ARG A 161 -16.41 11.25 -0.47
CA ARG A 161 -17.79 11.05 -0.92
C ARG A 161 -18.69 12.22 -0.45
N GLY A 162 -19.53 12.77 -1.34
CA GLY A 162 -20.36 13.93 -1.04
C GLY A 162 -19.63 15.28 -1.02
N LYS A 163 -18.33 15.31 -1.30
CA LYS A 163 -17.54 16.53 -1.53
C LYS A 163 -16.78 16.40 -2.85
N PRO A 164 -17.48 16.20 -3.98
CA PRO A 164 -16.83 16.06 -5.27
C PRO A 164 -16.12 17.37 -5.63
N GLY A 165 -14.93 17.26 -6.19
CA GLY A 165 -14.15 18.39 -6.66
C GLY A 165 -12.91 17.91 -7.38
N PHE A 166 -12.32 18.76 -8.20
CA PHE A 166 -11.13 18.45 -8.99
C PHE A 166 -10.04 17.79 -8.12
N LEU A 167 -9.70 18.38 -6.98
CA LEU A 167 -8.65 17.84 -6.10
C LEU A 167 -8.97 16.44 -5.56
N SER A 168 -10.25 16.13 -5.29
CA SER A 168 -10.65 14.81 -4.79
C SER A 168 -10.40 13.72 -5.81
N TYR A 169 -10.74 13.96 -7.07
CA TYR A 169 -10.51 13.05 -8.17
C TYR A 169 -9.03 13.01 -8.57
N PHE A 170 -8.37 14.15 -8.62
CA PHE A 170 -6.94 14.21 -8.92
C PHE A 170 -6.12 13.34 -7.95
N VAL A 171 -6.36 13.46 -6.64
CA VAL A 171 -5.64 12.62 -5.65
C VAL A 171 -6.01 11.14 -5.80
N PHE A 172 -7.28 10.82 -6.05
CA PHE A 172 -7.67 9.42 -6.31
C PHE A 172 -6.88 8.81 -7.47
N TYR A 173 -6.80 9.52 -8.59
CA TYR A 173 -6.06 9.05 -9.75
C TYR A 173 -4.55 9.07 -9.56
N ALA A 174 -4.01 10.03 -8.82
CA ALA A 174 -2.59 10.02 -8.44
C ALA A 174 -2.25 8.76 -7.62
N ILE A 175 -3.13 8.36 -6.69
CA ILE A 175 -2.98 7.10 -5.96
C ILE A 175 -3.08 5.91 -6.93
N CYS A 176 -4.04 5.90 -7.86
CA CYS A 176 -4.15 4.85 -8.89
C CYS A 176 -2.89 4.75 -9.77
N PHE A 177 -2.26 5.88 -10.11
CA PHE A 177 -0.98 5.88 -10.81
C PHE A 177 0.14 5.21 -10.00
N ILE A 178 0.20 5.45 -8.70
CA ILE A 178 1.15 4.77 -7.80
C ILE A 178 0.86 3.25 -7.78
N VAL A 179 -0.41 2.82 -7.82
CA VAL A 179 -0.78 1.39 -7.95
C VAL A 179 -0.16 0.79 -9.21
N ALA A 180 -0.21 1.51 -10.34
CA ALA A 180 0.42 1.05 -11.59
C ALA A 180 1.92 0.85 -11.44
N GLN A 181 2.60 1.74 -10.72
CA GLN A 181 4.04 1.63 -10.46
C GLN A 181 4.41 0.51 -9.49
N ALA A 182 3.45 -0.06 -8.77
CA ALA A 182 3.68 -1.23 -7.90
C ALA A 182 3.58 -2.56 -8.68
N LYS A 183 2.54 -2.73 -9.50
CA LYS A 183 2.28 -4.04 -10.14
C LYS A 183 1.79 -3.95 -11.60
N GLY A 184 1.92 -2.80 -12.23
CA GLY A 184 1.55 -2.56 -13.62
C GLY A 184 0.10 -2.10 -13.81
N MET A 185 -0.24 -1.81 -15.06
CA MET A 185 -1.50 -1.16 -15.46
C MET A 185 -2.77 -1.91 -15.05
N ALA A 186 -2.75 -3.24 -15.08
CA ALA A 186 -3.90 -4.06 -14.68
C ALA A 186 -4.34 -3.80 -13.23
N ALA A 187 -3.42 -3.40 -12.36
CA ALA A 187 -3.72 -3.13 -10.95
C ALA A 187 -4.63 -1.89 -10.77
N ILE A 188 -4.61 -0.92 -11.70
CA ILE A 188 -5.48 0.28 -11.65
C ILE A 188 -6.95 -0.10 -11.78
N ALA A 189 -7.26 -1.17 -12.50
CA ALA A 189 -8.65 -1.60 -12.70
C ALA A 189 -9.34 -1.91 -11.36
N VAL A 190 -8.62 -2.42 -10.37
CA VAL A 190 -9.20 -2.86 -9.09
C VAL A 190 -9.84 -1.69 -8.33
N PRO A 191 -9.14 -0.59 -7.97
CA PRO A 191 -9.78 0.50 -7.25
C PRO A 191 -10.89 1.17 -8.06
N ILE A 192 -10.75 1.26 -9.39
CA ILE A 192 -11.80 1.82 -10.27
C ILE A 192 -13.05 0.95 -10.23
N LEU A 193 -12.92 -0.37 -10.42
CA LEU A 193 -14.05 -1.29 -10.39
C LEU A 193 -14.77 -1.31 -9.04
N VAL A 194 -14.03 -1.15 -7.94
CA VAL A 194 -14.61 -1.09 -6.59
C VAL A 194 -15.47 0.16 -6.39
N VAL A 195 -15.05 1.31 -6.92
CA VAL A 195 -15.78 2.57 -6.76
C VAL A 195 -16.82 2.83 -7.85
N LEU A 196 -16.72 2.16 -8.99
CA LEU A 196 -17.57 2.35 -10.17
C LEU A 196 -19.08 2.23 -9.88
N PRO A 197 -19.57 1.21 -9.14
CA PRO A 197 -21.01 1.09 -8.85
C PRO A 197 -21.55 2.29 -8.07
N ASP A 198 -20.75 2.86 -7.18
CA ASP A 198 -21.13 4.03 -6.41
C ASP A 198 -21.15 5.29 -7.26
N LEU A 199 -20.18 5.46 -8.13
CA LEU A 199 -20.12 6.55 -9.10
C LEU A 199 -21.29 6.53 -10.07
N MET A 200 -21.65 5.37 -10.58
CA MET A 200 -22.82 5.19 -11.45
C MET A 200 -24.13 5.53 -10.74
N ARG A 201 -24.19 5.31 -9.44
CA ARG A 201 -25.38 5.59 -8.62
C ARG A 201 -25.54 7.06 -8.28
N GLU A 202 -24.44 7.79 -8.06
CA GLU A 202 -24.45 9.20 -7.67
C GLU A 202 -24.49 10.19 -8.84
N ASN A 203 -23.94 9.81 -10.02
CA ASN A 203 -23.85 10.75 -11.14
C ASN A 203 -23.65 10.08 -12.50
N VAL A 204 -24.72 9.83 -13.20
CA VAL A 204 -24.70 9.53 -14.64
C VAL A 204 -24.23 10.73 -15.48
N GLY A 205 -24.02 11.91 -14.89
CA GLY A 205 -23.73 13.16 -15.61
C GLY A 205 -22.31 13.73 -15.47
N ASN A 206 -21.41 13.14 -14.70
CA ASN A 206 -20.08 13.72 -14.49
C ASN A 206 -19.06 13.23 -15.53
N LEU A 207 -19.11 13.82 -16.73
CA LEU A 207 -18.13 13.64 -17.82
C LEU A 207 -16.67 13.86 -17.38
N THR A 208 -16.44 14.65 -16.32
CA THR A 208 -15.10 14.90 -15.75
C THR A 208 -14.45 13.65 -15.18
N PHE A 209 -15.20 12.72 -14.62
CA PHE A 209 -14.66 11.45 -14.13
C PHE A 209 -14.18 10.56 -15.28
N LEU A 210 -15.01 10.36 -16.28
CA LEU A 210 -14.69 9.51 -17.43
C LEU A 210 -13.54 10.10 -18.28
N SER A 211 -13.49 11.41 -18.44
CA SER A 211 -12.40 12.07 -19.17
C SER A 211 -11.06 11.96 -18.46
N LEU A 212 -11.03 12.11 -17.12
CA LEU A 212 -9.79 11.92 -16.34
C LEU A 212 -9.31 10.47 -16.38
N VAL A 213 -10.20 9.47 -16.30
CA VAL A 213 -9.83 8.04 -16.50
C VAL A 213 -9.18 7.84 -17.85
N PHE A 214 -9.77 8.39 -18.89
CA PHE A 214 -9.25 8.26 -20.27
C PHE A 214 -7.87 8.90 -20.42
N TRP A 215 -7.66 10.12 -19.91
CA TRP A 215 -6.38 10.82 -20.00
C TRP A 215 -5.28 10.16 -19.17
N LEU A 216 -5.59 9.63 -17.99
CA LEU A 216 -4.63 8.90 -17.19
C LEU A 216 -4.27 7.54 -17.79
N TRP A 217 -5.22 6.88 -18.43
CA TRP A 217 -4.97 5.66 -19.20
C TRP A 217 -4.02 5.93 -20.37
N LEU A 218 -4.22 7.04 -21.08
CA LEU A 218 -3.35 7.48 -22.16
C LEU A 218 -1.93 7.83 -21.67
N LEU A 219 -1.81 8.58 -20.58
CA LEU A 219 -0.51 8.95 -20.01
C LEU A 219 0.26 7.73 -19.50
N ALA A 220 -0.42 6.78 -18.87
CA ALA A 220 0.20 5.57 -18.39
C ALA A 220 0.63 4.64 -19.54
N PHE A 221 -0.09 4.67 -20.66
CA PHE A 221 0.26 3.91 -21.87
C PHE A 221 1.47 4.51 -22.63
N CYS A 222 1.69 5.83 -22.53
CA CYS A 222 2.83 6.51 -23.14
C CYS A 222 4.12 6.43 -22.32
N CYS A 223 4.08 5.96 -21.08
CA CYS A 223 5.24 5.85 -20.17
C CYS A 223 5.78 4.41 -20.04
N ILE A 224 5.28 3.47 -20.85
CA ILE A 224 5.77 2.09 -21.00
C ILE A 224 6.41 1.95 -22.38
#